data_bf812d19b2da6b55e99aa5ca3a74d6f3
#
_entry.id   bf812d19b2da6b55e99aa5ca3a74d6f3
#
_cell.length_a   1.000
_cell.length_b   1.000
_cell.length_c   1.000
_cell.angle_alpha   90.00
_cell.angle_beta   90.00
_cell.angle_gamma   90.00
#
_symmetry.space_group_name_H-M   'P 1'
#
loop_
_entity.id
_entity.type
_entity.pdbx_description
1 polymer ?
#
loop_
_entity_poly.entity_id
_entity_poly.type
_entity_poly.pdbx_seq_one_letter_code
_entity_poly.pdbx_strand_id
1 'polypeptide(L)'
;MKKRKPSLHSILSLTLCFTLAACEKKFDPDQGAPPQAQVVSTSNNSIVTVDNAEQFPVVAADQINAPDKLNVTGSVNPDISREVPVISLASGRVVDIRARLDDNVKKGQLLLKVQSPDITNAFDTYLKAVNDEQLSRKAYVRAEDLFAHGAISQGTLEQAEDTENDAKADLDAAEQQLNTLGVSKDHPSSIVPVYAPISGVIVAQNVTNAAAAGVTYSGSSTAFTIADLSIVWVICDVYENDLSKLQLGQPAQIRLTGYPDKVLTGHVSDIGPVLDPTIRTAKVRIEVPNPGMLRLGMFVTATLASRTLHEYALVPSDAILHLHDHDWVFVPAGSKQFKRVEVTAGDTLPGNKQQILSGLAPGQQVVANVLQLENQLETQ
;
A
#
# COMPACT_ATOMS: atom_id res chain seq x y z
N MET A 1 -0.18 -28.66 -56.37
CA MET A 1 -0.91 -29.72 -57.12
C MET A 1 -2.21 -29.94 -56.34
N LYS A 2 -3.39 -29.76 -56.75
CA LYS A 2 -4.17 -30.03 -57.91
C LYS A 2 -5.41 -29.12 -57.91
N LYS A 3 -5.59 -28.39 -58.99
CA LYS A 3 -6.79 -27.66 -59.40
C LYS A 3 -7.98 -28.61 -59.58
N ARG A 4 -9.19 -28.11 -59.31
CA ARG A 4 -10.32 -28.37 -60.22
C ARG A 4 -11.44 -27.36 -59.94
N LYS A 5 -11.75 -26.54 -60.99
CA LYS A 5 -12.99 -25.88 -61.35
C LYS A 5 -13.74 -26.88 -62.32
N PRO A 6 -14.87 -26.53 -62.94
CA PRO A 6 -16.19 -26.02 -62.56
C PRO A 6 -17.33 -26.87 -63.16
N SER A 7 -18.59 -26.52 -62.96
CA SER A 7 -19.62 -26.74 -64.04
C SER A 7 -20.86 -25.90 -63.80
N LEU A 8 -21.13 -25.20 -64.75
CA LEU A 8 -22.16 -24.44 -65.41
C LEU A 8 -23.33 -25.35 -65.90
N HIS A 9 -24.58 -24.96 -65.65
CA HIS A 9 -25.77 -25.21 -66.48
C HIS A 9 -26.86 -24.25 -66.00
N SER A 10 -27.20 -23.19 -66.67
CA SER A 10 -27.91 -22.81 -67.87
C SER A 10 -29.27 -23.49 -68.04
N ILE A 11 -30.25 -22.62 -68.24
CA ILE A 11 -31.50 -22.68 -69.03
C ILE A 11 -32.67 -22.09 -68.24
N LEU A 12 -33.10 -20.85 -68.54
CA LEU A 12 -34.04 -20.34 -69.52
C LEU A 12 -35.50 -20.78 -69.28
N SER A 13 -36.37 -19.86 -68.89
CA SER A 13 -37.75 -19.67 -69.47
C SER A 13 -38.53 -18.66 -68.65
N LEU A 14 -38.83 -17.56 -69.13
CA LEU A 14 -39.98 -17.09 -69.91
C LEU A 14 -41.04 -16.37 -69.06
N THR A 15 -41.02 -15.03 -69.13
CA THR A 15 -42.16 -14.08 -69.27
C THR A 15 -43.45 -14.37 -68.50
N LEU A 16 -43.83 -13.50 -67.55
CA LEU A 16 -45.20 -12.97 -67.43
C LEU A 16 -45.21 -11.59 -66.83
N CYS A 17 -45.53 -10.59 -67.63
CA CYS A 17 -45.86 -9.23 -67.22
C CYS A 17 -47.10 -9.23 -66.35
N PHE A 18 -46.99 -8.69 -65.11
CA PHE A 18 -48.18 -8.16 -64.44
C PHE A 18 -47.78 -6.80 -63.82
N THR A 19 -48.25 -5.76 -64.49
CA THR A 19 -48.20 -4.39 -64.06
C THR A 19 -49.16 -4.21 -62.89
N LEU A 20 -48.61 -4.12 -61.66
CA LEU A 20 -49.33 -3.54 -60.51
C LEU A 20 -48.65 -2.23 -60.19
N ALA A 21 -49.29 -1.15 -60.56
CA ALA A 21 -48.99 0.19 -60.10
C ALA A 21 -49.33 0.26 -58.63
N ALA A 22 -48.31 0.01 -57.76
CA ALA A 22 -48.37 0.32 -56.36
C ALA A 22 -47.85 1.76 -56.20
N CYS A 23 -48.74 2.67 -55.81
CA CYS A 23 -48.38 3.98 -55.31
C CYS A 23 -47.49 3.77 -54.02
N GLU A 24 -46.18 3.81 -54.14
CA GLU A 24 -45.31 4.00 -53.04
C GLU A 24 -45.46 5.42 -52.45
N LYS A 25 -46.28 5.56 -51.41
CA LYS A 25 -46.09 6.72 -50.51
C LYS A 25 -44.63 6.71 -50.07
N LYS A 26 -43.85 7.66 -50.56
CA LYS A 26 -42.51 7.92 -49.99
C LYS A 26 -42.68 8.07 -48.48
N PHE A 27 -42.10 7.17 -47.73
CA PHE A 27 -41.97 7.28 -46.30
C PHE A 27 -41.05 8.50 -46.02
N ASP A 28 -41.63 9.54 -45.49
CA ASP A 28 -40.94 10.71 -45.06
C ASP A 28 -40.48 10.44 -43.60
N PRO A 29 -39.20 10.23 -43.33
CA PRO A 29 -38.72 9.89 -42.01
C PRO A 29 -38.96 11.01 -40.98
N ASP A 30 -39.26 12.23 -41.43
CA ASP A 30 -39.50 13.37 -40.57
C ASP A 30 -40.97 13.50 -40.08
N GLN A 31 -41.92 12.74 -40.67
CA GLN A 31 -43.32 12.77 -40.24
C GLN A 31 -43.67 11.81 -39.10
N GLY A 32 -42.75 10.95 -38.69
CA GLY A 32 -42.92 10.01 -37.57
C GLY A 32 -42.00 10.26 -36.38
N ALA A 33 -41.08 11.22 -36.46
CA ALA A 33 -40.23 11.58 -35.33
C ALA A 33 -41.07 12.36 -34.30
N PRO A 34 -41.00 11.98 -33.01
CA PRO A 34 -41.57 12.85 -31.95
C PRO A 34 -40.96 14.24 -32.08
N PRO A 35 -41.70 15.30 -31.85
CA PRO A 35 -41.19 16.66 -31.95
C PRO A 35 -39.90 16.73 -31.11
N GLN A 36 -38.81 17.20 -31.75
CA GLN A 36 -37.55 17.43 -31.03
C GLN A 36 -37.91 18.28 -29.82
N ALA A 37 -37.53 17.79 -28.62
CA ALA A 37 -37.67 18.52 -27.42
C ALA A 37 -36.97 19.86 -27.66
N GLN A 38 -37.74 20.91 -27.84
CA GLN A 38 -37.20 22.27 -27.81
C GLN A 38 -36.62 22.43 -26.41
N VAL A 39 -35.30 22.45 -26.31
CA VAL A 39 -34.63 22.97 -25.14
C VAL A 39 -35.03 24.45 -25.13
N VAL A 40 -36.12 24.77 -24.44
CA VAL A 40 -36.40 26.14 -24.04
C VAL A 40 -35.23 26.48 -23.12
N SER A 41 -34.26 27.23 -23.64
CA SER A 41 -33.27 27.88 -22.81
C SER A 41 -34.05 28.81 -21.90
N THR A 42 -34.41 28.28 -20.72
CA THR A 42 -35.00 29.07 -19.65
C THR A 42 -33.97 30.15 -19.34
N SER A 43 -34.32 31.36 -19.65
CA SER A 43 -33.66 32.59 -19.21
C SER A 43 -33.19 32.38 -17.77
N ASN A 44 -31.88 32.54 -17.56
CA ASN A 44 -31.16 32.57 -16.29
C ASN A 44 -32.05 32.37 -15.02
N ASN A 45 -32.32 31.10 -14.67
CA ASN A 45 -32.96 30.74 -13.38
C ASN A 45 -32.07 31.03 -12.17
N SER A 46 -31.04 31.87 -12.33
CA SER A 46 -30.16 32.30 -11.26
C SER A 46 -30.74 33.44 -10.40
N ILE A 47 -31.81 34.11 -10.85
CA ILE A 47 -32.44 35.22 -10.10
C ILE A 47 -33.89 34.87 -9.83
N VAL A 48 -34.25 34.88 -8.57
CA VAL A 48 -35.58 34.63 -8.07
C VAL A 48 -36.16 35.96 -7.60
N THR A 49 -37.35 36.31 -8.06
CA THR A 49 -38.11 37.51 -7.60
C THR A 49 -39.19 37.06 -6.65
N VAL A 50 -39.29 37.68 -5.49
CA VAL A 50 -40.30 37.39 -4.45
C VAL A 50 -41.13 38.62 -4.15
N ASP A 51 -42.41 38.44 -3.87
CA ASP A 51 -43.30 39.55 -3.59
C ASP A 51 -43.04 40.18 -2.21
N ASN A 52 -42.71 39.35 -1.21
CA ASN A 52 -42.49 39.75 0.18
C ASN A 52 -41.07 39.37 0.66
N ALA A 53 -40.04 40.09 0.24
CA ALA A 53 -38.63 39.82 0.61
C ALA A 53 -38.37 39.88 2.12
N GLU A 54 -39.21 40.60 2.88
CA GLU A 54 -39.12 40.74 4.34
C GLU A 54 -39.36 39.41 5.10
N GLN A 55 -39.99 38.43 4.46
CA GLN A 55 -40.22 37.10 5.04
C GLN A 55 -38.97 36.23 5.04
N PHE A 56 -37.94 36.63 4.30
CA PHE A 56 -36.69 35.89 4.16
C PHE A 56 -35.57 36.65 4.87
N PRO A 57 -35.32 36.37 6.16
CA PRO A 57 -34.26 37.04 6.90
C PRO A 57 -32.91 36.75 6.26
N VAL A 58 -32.11 37.79 6.06
CA VAL A 58 -30.75 37.69 5.56
C VAL A 58 -29.76 37.82 6.72
N VAL A 59 -28.72 37.01 6.68
CA VAL A 59 -27.62 37.06 7.65
C VAL A 59 -26.31 37.26 6.90
N ALA A 60 -25.41 38.03 7.51
CA ALA A 60 -24.06 38.13 6.98
C ALA A 60 -23.30 36.82 7.28
N ALA A 61 -22.58 36.32 6.30
CA ALA A 61 -21.68 35.17 6.52
C ALA A 61 -20.57 35.58 7.50
N ASP A 62 -20.45 34.86 8.59
CA ASP A 62 -19.34 35.03 9.52
C ASP A 62 -18.02 34.61 8.84
N GLN A 63 -16.90 35.03 9.42
CA GLN A 63 -15.56 34.67 8.97
C GLN A 63 -14.97 33.62 9.89
N ILE A 64 -14.37 32.60 9.30
CA ILE A 64 -13.57 31.60 10.02
C ILE A 64 -12.23 31.43 9.35
N ASN A 65 -11.16 31.36 10.14
CA ASN A 65 -9.84 30.97 9.67
C ASN A 65 -9.63 29.48 9.92
N ALA A 66 -9.54 28.70 8.86
CA ALA A 66 -9.36 27.27 8.93
C ALA A 66 -8.29 26.81 7.95
N PRO A 67 -7.57 25.70 8.26
CA PRO A 67 -6.63 25.11 7.33
C PRO A 67 -7.37 24.43 6.18
N ASP A 68 -6.79 24.51 4.99
CA ASP A 68 -7.21 23.65 3.89
C ASP A 68 -7.01 22.19 4.25
N LYS A 69 -7.95 21.34 3.90
CA LYS A 69 -7.87 19.91 4.07
C LYS A 69 -7.58 19.24 2.73
N LEU A 70 -6.52 18.49 2.70
CA LEU A 70 -6.18 17.63 1.58
C LEU A 70 -6.59 16.20 1.92
N ASN A 71 -7.55 15.66 1.19
CA ASN A 71 -7.95 14.25 1.31
C ASN A 71 -7.27 13.44 0.21
N VAL A 72 -6.49 12.46 0.62
CA VAL A 72 -5.77 11.56 -0.28
C VAL A 72 -6.05 10.11 0.08
N THR A 73 -6.11 9.26 -0.92
CA THR A 73 -6.22 7.83 -0.71
C THR A 73 -4.84 7.19 -0.65
N GLY A 74 -4.71 6.18 0.16
CA GLY A 74 -3.47 5.42 0.30
C GLY A 74 -3.71 3.97 0.67
N SER A 75 -2.63 3.20 0.68
CA SER A 75 -2.63 1.81 1.12
C SER A 75 -1.71 1.60 2.31
N VAL A 76 -2.12 0.66 3.17
CA VAL A 76 -1.34 0.27 4.35
C VAL A 76 -0.24 -0.70 3.92
N ASN A 77 1.00 -0.34 4.24
CA ASN A 77 2.20 -1.11 3.92
C ASN A 77 3.02 -1.36 5.20
N PRO A 78 3.86 -2.40 5.24
CA PRO A 78 4.75 -2.59 6.37
C PRO A 78 5.83 -1.49 6.39
N ASP A 79 6.35 -1.22 7.57
CA ASP A 79 7.58 -0.47 7.71
C ASP A 79 8.76 -1.37 7.34
N ILE A 80 9.42 -1.08 6.21
CA ILE A 80 10.53 -1.88 5.69
C ILE A 80 11.69 -1.98 6.69
N SER A 81 11.88 -0.96 7.54
CA SER A 81 12.93 -0.99 8.57
C SER A 81 12.64 -1.97 9.71
N ARG A 82 11.39 -2.41 9.84
CA ARG A 82 10.89 -3.38 10.82
C ARG A 82 10.56 -4.74 10.20
N GLU A 83 10.94 -4.93 8.96
CA GLU A 83 10.74 -6.17 8.21
C GLU A 83 12.05 -6.95 8.15
N VAL A 84 12.04 -8.20 8.59
CA VAL A 84 13.23 -9.05 8.60
C VAL A 84 12.98 -10.32 7.79
N PRO A 85 13.75 -10.54 6.72
CA PRO A 85 13.73 -11.80 6.00
C PRO A 85 14.40 -12.90 6.83
N VAL A 86 13.74 -14.03 6.95
CA VAL A 86 14.26 -15.22 7.60
C VAL A 86 14.80 -16.16 6.55
N ILE A 87 16.09 -16.42 6.62
CA ILE A 87 16.79 -17.37 5.74
C ILE A 87 17.37 -18.51 6.58
N SER A 88 17.57 -19.67 5.97
CA SER A 88 18.35 -20.75 6.59
C SER A 88 19.84 -20.49 6.36
N LEU A 89 20.65 -20.68 7.38
CA LEU A 89 22.10 -20.55 7.30
C LEU A 89 22.74 -21.71 6.51
N ALA A 90 22.09 -22.87 6.47
CA ALA A 90 22.55 -24.03 5.74
C ALA A 90 21.59 -24.38 4.60
N SER A 91 22.16 -24.79 3.47
CA SER A 91 21.41 -25.30 2.31
C SER A 91 20.84 -26.68 2.61
N GLY A 92 19.63 -26.94 2.17
CA GLY A 92 19.06 -28.27 2.41
C GLY A 92 17.57 -28.35 2.07
N ARG A 93 16.95 -29.39 2.62
CA ARG A 93 15.52 -29.67 2.42
C ARG A 93 14.73 -29.34 3.69
N VAL A 94 13.64 -28.64 3.54
CA VAL A 94 12.70 -28.38 4.63
C VAL A 94 11.99 -29.67 5.03
N VAL A 95 12.12 -30.06 6.29
CA VAL A 95 11.53 -31.31 6.83
C VAL A 95 10.37 -31.07 7.77
N ASP A 96 10.30 -29.90 8.39
CA ASP A 96 9.23 -29.54 9.34
C ASP A 96 8.98 -28.05 9.29
N ILE A 97 7.71 -27.64 9.22
CA ILE A 97 7.28 -26.23 9.25
C ILE A 97 6.32 -26.06 10.42
N ARG A 98 6.69 -25.18 11.36
CA ARG A 98 5.95 -24.91 12.60
C ARG A 98 5.18 -23.61 12.59
N ALA A 99 5.48 -22.71 11.65
CA ALA A 99 4.86 -21.41 11.53
C ALA A 99 4.27 -21.22 10.13
N ARG A 100 3.20 -20.47 10.03
CA ARG A 100 2.43 -20.23 8.79
C ARG A 100 2.29 -18.74 8.54
N LEU A 101 1.87 -18.40 7.34
CA LEU A 101 1.47 -17.03 7.00
C LEU A 101 0.42 -16.53 8.00
N ASP A 102 0.51 -15.26 8.38
CA ASP A 102 -0.33 -14.55 9.35
C ASP A 102 -0.15 -14.98 10.83
N ASP A 103 0.73 -15.94 11.14
CA ASP A 103 1.02 -16.29 12.51
C ASP A 103 1.79 -15.17 13.24
N ASN A 104 1.39 -14.93 14.50
CA ASN A 104 2.17 -14.11 15.42
C ASN A 104 3.29 -14.96 16.03
N VAL A 105 4.53 -14.54 15.84
CA VAL A 105 5.71 -15.23 16.33
C VAL A 105 6.49 -14.38 17.32
N LYS A 106 7.16 -15.04 18.27
CA LYS A 106 8.05 -14.41 19.23
C LYS A 106 9.51 -14.60 18.80
N LYS A 107 10.37 -13.63 19.11
CA LYS A 107 11.82 -13.78 18.92
C LYS A 107 12.30 -15.09 19.57
N GLY A 108 13.07 -15.90 18.83
CA GLY A 108 13.55 -17.20 19.27
C GLY A 108 12.55 -18.36 19.11
N GLN A 109 11.36 -18.11 18.56
CA GLN A 109 10.40 -19.18 18.25
C GLN A 109 10.87 -20.00 17.05
N LEU A 110 10.78 -21.34 17.15
CA LEU A 110 11.11 -22.25 16.06
C LEU A 110 10.09 -22.10 14.92
N LEU A 111 10.56 -21.79 13.72
CA LEU A 111 9.72 -21.60 12.53
C LEU A 111 9.73 -22.83 11.61
N LEU A 112 10.90 -23.36 11.32
CA LEU A 112 11.06 -24.54 10.47
C LEU A 112 12.34 -25.29 10.82
N LYS A 113 12.47 -26.51 10.25
CA LYS A 113 13.66 -27.33 10.34
C LYS A 113 14.13 -27.69 8.94
N VAL A 114 15.44 -27.55 8.71
CA VAL A 114 16.12 -27.87 7.44
C VAL A 114 17.04 -29.03 7.65
N GLN A 115 16.93 -30.07 6.84
CA GLN A 115 17.91 -31.13 6.76
C GLN A 115 18.98 -30.72 5.75
N SER A 116 20.24 -30.63 6.21
CA SER A 116 21.35 -30.13 5.40
C SER A 116 22.48 -31.11 5.29
N PRO A 117 22.94 -31.44 4.05
CA PRO A 117 24.16 -32.18 3.84
C PRO A 117 25.43 -31.40 4.20
N ASP A 118 25.37 -30.05 4.18
CA ASP A 118 26.52 -29.20 4.50
C ASP A 118 26.98 -29.40 5.93
N ILE A 119 26.06 -29.69 6.85
CA ILE A 119 26.37 -30.01 8.24
C ILE A 119 27.07 -31.34 8.36
N THR A 120 26.60 -32.34 7.64
CA THR A 120 27.24 -33.67 7.64
C THR A 120 28.68 -33.55 7.17
N ASN A 121 28.91 -32.80 6.09
CA ASN A 121 30.28 -32.58 5.56
C ASN A 121 31.14 -31.76 6.54
N ALA A 122 30.59 -30.70 7.16
CA ALA A 122 31.32 -29.91 8.13
C ALA A 122 31.68 -30.73 9.37
N PHE A 123 30.77 -31.60 9.82
CA PHE A 123 31.00 -32.46 10.96
C PHE A 123 32.08 -33.56 10.66
N ASP A 124 32.02 -34.12 9.46
CA ASP A 124 33.07 -35.04 9.02
C ASP A 124 34.47 -34.40 8.96
N THR A 125 34.52 -33.14 8.47
CA THR A 125 35.74 -32.31 8.48
C THR A 125 36.23 -32.06 9.89
N TYR A 126 35.34 -31.69 10.81
CA TYR A 126 35.66 -31.49 12.22
C TYR A 126 36.23 -32.77 12.87
N LEU A 127 35.58 -33.93 12.67
CA LEU A 127 36.06 -35.19 13.23
C LEU A 127 37.45 -35.58 12.72
N LYS A 128 37.73 -35.32 11.43
CA LYS A 128 39.08 -35.54 10.86
C LYS A 128 40.09 -34.62 11.51
N ALA A 129 39.79 -33.32 11.61
CA ALA A 129 40.65 -32.32 12.23
C ALA A 129 40.96 -32.65 13.71
N VAL A 130 39.96 -33.13 14.48
CA VAL A 130 40.16 -33.62 15.86
C VAL A 130 41.17 -34.78 15.92
N ASN A 131 41.04 -35.75 15.01
CA ASN A 131 41.95 -36.91 14.97
C ASN A 131 43.35 -36.50 14.56
N ASP A 132 43.48 -35.60 13.59
CA ASP A 132 44.78 -35.15 13.07
C ASP A 132 45.51 -34.29 14.13
N GLU A 133 44.79 -33.41 14.87
CA GLU A 133 45.35 -32.64 16.01
C GLU A 133 45.83 -33.60 17.11
N GLN A 134 45.01 -34.58 17.50
CA GLN A 134 45.42 -35.55 18.52
C GLN A 134 46.65 -36.35 18.13
N LEU A 135 46.77 -36.74 16.85
CA LEU A 135 47.93 -37.45 16.32
C LEU A 135 49.17 -36.57 16.34
N SER A 136 49.07 -35.34 15.81
CA SER A 136 50.17 -34.37 15.73
C SER A 136 50.65 -33.96 17.10
N ARG A 137 49.75 -33.72 18.04
CA ARG A 137 50.07 -33.40 19.44
C ARG A 137 50.83 -34.55 20.12
N LYS A 138 50.39 -35.81 19.93
CA LYS A 138 51.12 -36.96 20.46
C LYS A 138 52.51 -37.13 19.81
N ALA A 139 52.66 -36.74 18.56
CA ALA A 139 53.96 -36.75 17.88
C ALA A 139 54.86 -35.66 18.41
N TYR A 140 54.32 -34.44 18.60
CA TYR A 140 55.05 -33.30 19.19
C TYR A 140 55.54 -33.61 20.62
N VAL A 141 54.68 -34.07 21.51
CA VAL A 141 55.04 -34.45 22.91
C VAL A 141 56.12 -35.51 22.91
N ARG A 142 56.09 -36.48 22.03
CA ARG A 142 57.12 -37.49 21.89
C ARG A 142 58.43 -36.90 21.37
N ALA A 143 58.37 -36.00 20.38
CA ALA A 143 59.56 -35.30 19.87
C ALA A 143 60.18 -34.42 20.96
N GLU A 144 59.40 -33.74 21.78
CA GLU A 144 59.87 -32.94 22.93
C GLU A 144 60.65 -33.82 23.93
N ASP A 145 60.10 -34.98 24.29
CA ASP A 145 60.79 -35.96 25.18
C ASP A 145 62.12 -36.50 24.58
N LEU A 146 62.10 -36.87 23.31
CA LEU A 146 63.28 -37.33 22.62
C LEU A 146 64.36 -36.24 22.48
N PHE A 147 63.99 -35.01 22.26
CA PHE A 147 64.92 -33.89 22.19
C PHE A 147 65.50 -33.56 23.54
N ALA A 148 64.73 -33.62 24.62
CA ALA A 148 65.23 -33.44 25.99
C ALA A 148 66.29 -34.49 26.38
N HIS A 149 66.20 -35.68 25.77
CA HIS A 149 67.20 -36.76 25.95
C HIS A 149 68.29 -36.77 24.87
N GLY A 150 68.35 -35.76 23.98
CA GLY A 150 69.39 -35.66 22.95
C GLY A 150 69.27 -36.68 21.79
N ALA A 151 68.12 -37.31 21.61
CA ALA A 151 67.89 -38.34 20.63
C ALA A 151 67.48 -37.82 19.21
N ILE A 152 67.04 -36.57 19.09
CA ILE A 152 66.68 -35.92 17.80
C ILE A 152 67.28 -34.51 17.70
N SER A 153 67.32 -33.98 16.48
CA SER A 153 67.77 -32.58 16.22
C SER A 153 66.73 -31.59 16.56
N GLN A 154 67.13 -30.31 16.83
CA GLN A 154 66.21 -29.18 17.03
C GLN A 154 65.28 -29.00 15.82
N GLY A 155 65.78 -29.09 14.59
CA GLY A 155 64.93 -28.96 13.39
C GLY A 155 63.86 -30.05 13.29
N THR A 156 64.06 -31.26 13.90
CA THR A 156 63.03 -32.30 13.97
C THR A 156 61.95 -31.96 14.99
N LEU A 157 62.33 -31.34 16.12
CA LEU A 157 61.40 -30.85 17.11
C LEU A 157 60.53 -29.71 16.52
N GLU A 158 61.15 -28.70 15.91
CA GLU A 158 60.48 -27.59 15.27
C GLU A 158 59.49 -28.05 14.18
N GLN A 159 59.86 -29.03 13.38
CA GLN A 159 58.95 -29.63 12.39
C GLN A 159 57.73 -30.32 13.04
N ALA A 160 57.89 -30.97 14.18
CA ALA A 160 56.79 -31.61 14.90
C ALA A 160 55.88 -30.56 15.55
N GLU A 161 56.45 -29.45 16.05
CA GLU A 161 55.74 -28.31 16.59
C GLU A 161 54.93 -27.60 15.49
N ASP A 162 55.52 -27.32 14.32
CA ASP A 162 54.81 -26.69 13.18
C ASP A 162 53.66 -27.58 12.73
N THR A 163 53.83 -28.90 12.66
CA THR A 163 52.77 -29.84 12.29
C THR A 163 51.63 -29.87 13.30
N GLU A 164 51.92 -29.72 14.61
CA GLU A 164 50.87 -29.62 15.65
C GLU A 164 50.13 -28.29 15.56
N ASN A 165 50.86 -27.20 15.33
CA ASN A 165 50.26 -25.86 15.16
C ASN A 165 49.33 -25.79 13.95
N ASP A 166 49.73 -26.37 12.82
CA ASP A 166 48.92 -26.49 11.62
C ASP A 166 47.64 -27.30 11.88
N ALA A 167 47.77 -28.49 12.50
CA ALA A 167 46.62 -29.32 12.81
C ALA A 167 45.64 -28.66 13.80
N LYS A 168 46.16 -27.88 14.75
CA LYS A 168 45.35 -27.08 15.67
C LYS A 168 44.62 -25.96 14.96
N ALA A 169 45.27 -25.26 14.03
CA ALA A 169 44.62 -24.22 13.22
C ALA A 169 43.50 -24.80 12.36
N ASP A 170 43.69 -25.99 11.78
CA ASP A 170 42.67 -26.71 11.01
C ASP A 170 41.48 -27.11 11.89
N LEU A 171 41.71 -27.55 13.14
CA LEU A 171 40.65 -27.86 14.09
C LEU A 171 39.86 -26.65 14.46
N ASP A 172 40.53 -25.53 14.77
CA ASP A 172 39.87 -24.25 15.10
C ASP A 172 39.03 -23.76 13.93
N ALA A 173 39.50 -23.88 12.71
CA ALA A 173 38.75 -23.51 11.49
C ALA A 173 37.50 -24.39 11.30
N ALA A 174 37.63 -25.72 11.52
CA ALA A 174 36.51 -26.65 11.43
C ALA A 174 35.44 -26.40 12.53
N GLU A 175 35.87 -26.06 13.76
CA GLU A 175 34.94 -25.64 14.83
C GLU A 175 34.20 -24.36 14.47
N GLN A 176 34.89 -23.34 13.94
CA GLN A 176 34.27 -22.09 13.49
C GLN A 176 33.26 -22.33 12.38
N GLN A 177 33.52 -23.26 11.46
CA GLN A 177 32.58 -23.61 10.40
C GLN A 177 31.29 -24.22 10.96
N LEU A 178 31.37 -25.13 11.96
CA LEU A 178 30.20 -25.70 12.63
C LEU A 178 29.39 -24.60 13.36
N ASN A 179 30.08 -23.71 14.08
CA ASN A 179 29.44 -22.60 14.78
C ASN A 179 28.70 -21.66 13.81
N THR A 180 29.28 -21.38 12.64
CA THR A 180 28.66 -20.54 11.60
C THR A 180 27.39 -21.18 11.04
N LEU A 181 27.34 -22.51 10.96
CA LEU A 181 26.15 -23.28 10.57
C LEU A 181 25.13 -23.41 11.72
N GLY A 182 25.44 -22.89 12.92
CA GLY A 182 24.54 -22.94 14.08
C GLY A 182 24.43 -24.32 14.72
N VAL A 183 25.44 -25.18 14.57
CA VAL A 183 25.46 -26.55 15.08
C VAL A 183 26.49 -26.70 16.19
N SER A 184 26.08 -27.34 17.29
CA SER A 184 27.01 -27.69 18.37
C SER A 184 27.81 -28.94 18.00
N LYS A 185 29.15 -28.92 18.30
CA LYS A 185 30.02 -30.04 18.15
C LYS A 185 29.64 -31.28 19.00
N ASP A 186 28.91 -31.04 20.11
CA ASP A 186 28.50 -32.08 21.05
C ASP A 186 27.25 -32.85 20.64
N HIS A 187 26.44 -32.24 19.74
CA HIS A 187 25.17 -32.81 19.28
C HIS A 187 25.07 -32.72 17.75
N PRO A 188 25.79 -33.60 17.02
CA PRO A 188 25.75 -33.61 15.57
C PRO A 188 24.33 -33.95 15.09
N SER A 189 23.71 -33.03 14.41
CA SER A 189 22.39 -33.23 13.80
C SER A 189 22.42 -32.68 12.40
N SER A 190 22.04 -33.48 11.42
CA SER A 190 21.86 -32.98 10.05
C SER A 190 20.67 -32.01 9.90
N ILE A 191 19.95 -31.72 11.02
CA ILE A 191 18.79 -30.88 11.05
C ILE A 191 19.16 -29.55 11.71
N VAL A 192 18.96 -28.44 10.95
CA VAL A 192 19.13 -27.06 11.41
C VAL A 192 17.78 -26.51 11.80
N PRO A 193 17.56 -26.10 13.04
CA PRO A 193 16.40 -25.33 13.43
C PRO A 193 16.56 -23.86 12.99
N VAL A 194 15.53 -23.30 12.35
CA VAL A 194 15.47 -21.88 11.99
C VAL A 194 14.49 -21.18 12.90
N TYR A 195 14.98 -20.14 13.57
CA TYR A 195 14.23 -19.40 14.58
C TYR A 195 13.87 -17.99 14.09
N ALA A 196 12.81 -17.41 14.67
CA ALA A 196 12.42 -16.03 14.42
C ALA A 196 13.47 -15.06 14.99
N PRO A 197 14.05 -14.16 14.17
CA PRO A 197 15.04 -13.19 14.65
C PRO A 197 14.40 -12.04 15.45
N ILE A 198 13.13 -11.73 15.16
CA ILE A 198 12.33 -10.71 15.84
C ILE A 198 10.95 -11.28 16.22
N SER A 199 10.24 -10.58 17.11
CA SER A 199 8.81 -10.81 17.33
C SER A 199 8.00 -10.02 16.32
N GLY A 200 6.91 -10.59 15.80
CA GLY A 200 6.07 -9.94 14.81
C GLY A 200 5.11 -10.91 14.14
N VAL A 201 4.58 -10.51 13.00
CA VAL A 201 3.67 -11.31 12.17
C VAL A 201 4.41 -11.81 10.93
N ILE A 202 4.17 -13.04 10.53
CA ILE A 202 4.67 -13.58 9.27
C ILE A 202 3.87 -12.99 8.12
N VAL A 203 4.48 -12.09 7.35
CA VAL A 203 3.84 -11.37 6.23
C VAL A 203 4.09 -12.02 4.87
N ALA A 204 5.09 -12.89 4.78
CA ALA A 204 5.33 -13.71 3.60
C ALA A 204 5.87 -15.10 3.98
N GLN A 205 5.42 -16.11 3.26
CA GLN A 205 5.89 -17.48 3.36
C GLN A 205 6.23 -18.00 1.96
N ASN A 206 7.51 -18.29 1.71
CA ASN A 206 8.01 -18.75 0.42
C ASN A 206 8.50 -20.22 0.46
N VAL A 207 8.21 -20.91 1.56
CA VAL A 207 8.62 -22.32 1.76
C VAL A 207 7.41 -23.22 1.93
N THR A 208 7.56 -24.42 1.39
CA THR A 208 6.64 -25.55 1.57
C THR A 208 7.40 -26.77 2.09
N ASN A 209 6.68 -27.77 2.61
CA ASN A 209 7.30 -29.04 2.99
C ASN A 209 8.03 -29.65 1.77
N ALA A 210 9.24 -30.13 2.02
CA ALA A 210 10.14 -30.66 1.03
C ALA A 210 10.75 -29.66 0.04
N ALA A 211 10.47 -28.35 0.20
CA ALA A 211 11.14 -27.32 -0.59
C ALA A 211 12.63 -27.21 -0.25
N ALA A 212 13.41 -26.68 -1.18
CA ALA A 212 14.79 -26.28 -0.90
C ALA A 212 14.80 -25.03 -0.02
N ALA A 213 15.72 -24.98 0.95
CA ALA A 213 15.94 -23.83 1.82
C ALA A 213 17.44 -23.50 1.88
N GLY A 214 17.73 -22.26 2.24
CA GLY A 214 19.09 -21.76 2.40
C GLY A 214 19.65 -21.10 1.15
N VAL A 215 20.98 -21.05 1.07
CA VAL A 215 21.70 -20.47 -0.08
C VAL A 215 21.69 -21.49 -1.21
N THR A 216 20.99 -21.17 -2.30
CA THR A 216 20.98 -21.97 -3.52
C THR A 216 21.91 -21.34 -4.56
N TYR A 217 22.19 -22.04 -5.66
CA TYR A 217 22.99 -21.53 -6.79
C TYR A 217 22.40 -20.23 -7.39
N SER A 218 21.11 -19.96 -7.15
CA SER A 218 20.38 -18.76 -7.60
C SER A 218 20.32 -17.63 -6.56
N GLY A 219 21.00 -17.77 -5.42
CA GLY A 219 20.99 -16.82 -4.30
C GLY A 219 20.29 -17.37 -3.05
N SER A 220 20.21 -16.54 -1.99
CA SER A 220 19.52 -16.92 -0.76
C SER A 220 18.01 -16.94 -0.96
N SER A 221 17.35 -18.03 -0.61
CA SER A 221 15.90 -18.10 -0.57
C SER A 221 15.39 -17.66 0.80
N THR A 222 14.62 -16.57 0.83
CA THR A 222 13.88 -16.13 2.02
C THR A 222 12.78 -17.15 2.31
N ALA A 223 12.82 -17.78 3.47
CA ALA A 223 11.81 -18.75 3.88
C ALA A 223 10.53 -18.04 4.37
N PHE A 224 10.70 -17.07 5.24
CA PHE A 224 9.64 -16.23 5.78
C PHE A 224 10.08 -14.79 5.79
N THR A 225 9.12 -13.88 5.80
CA THR A 225 9.34 -12.48 6.15
C THR A 225 8.51 -12.19 7.39
N ILE A 226 9.15 -11.67 8.44
CA ILE A 226 8.50 -11.29 9.70
C ILE A 226 8.53 -9.77 9.78
N ALA A 227 7.37 -9.17 10.04
CA ALA A 227 7.23 -7.73 10.22
C ALA A 227 6.66 -7.39 11.61
N ASP A 228 7.22 -6.39 12.25
CA ASP A 228 6.60 -5.75 13.41
C ASP A 228 5.58 -4.73 12.91
N LEU A 229 4.31 -5.08 13.05
CA LEU A 229 3.18 -4.28 12.60
C LEU A 229 2.66 -3.28 13.65
N SER A 230 3.40 -3.02 14.73
CA SER A 230 3.03 -2.01 15.73
C SER A 230 2.99 -0.59 15.17
N ILE A 231 3.79 -0.33 14.15
CA ILE A 231 3.80 0.86 13.33
C ILE A 231 3.71 0.41 11.87
N VAL A 232 2.88 1.07 11.10
CA VAL A 232 2.72 0.80 9.66
C VAL A 232 2.85 2.07 8.87
N TRP A 233 3.15 1.94 7.60
CA TRP A 233 3.18 3.05 6.67
C TRP A 233 1.89 3.09 5.85
N VAL A 234 1.27 4.24 5.80
CA VAL A 234 0.24 4.55 4.82
C VAL A 234 0.93 5.29 3.68
N ILE A 235 0.97 4.65 2.51
CA ILE A 235 1.57 5.24 1.32
C ILE A 235 0.44 5.81 0.48
N CYS A 236 0.44 7.14 0.33
CA CYS A 236 -0.55 7.89 -0.43
C CYS A 236 0.04 8.40 -1.74
N ASP A 237 -0.78 8.42 -2.78
CA ASP A 237 -0.45 9.04 -4.05
C ASP A 237 -0.99 10.48 -4.08
N VAL A 238 -0.09 11.47 -4.06
CA VAL A 238 -0.45 12.89 -4.01
C VAL A 238 -0.09 13.56 -5.33
N TYR A 239 -1.03 14.28 -5.92
CA TYR A 239 -0.83 15.00 -7.18
C TYR A 239 0.17 16.15 -7.02
N GLU A 240 0.91 16.42 -8.09
CA GLU A 240 1.91 17.47 -8.16
C GLU A 240 1.41 18.84 -7.66
N ASN A 241 0.16 19.20 -8.01
CA ASN A 241 -0.45 20.47 -7.61
C ASN A 241 -0.68 20.62 -6.11
N ASP A 242 -0.76 19.49 -5.39
CA ASP A 242 -1.04 19.47 -3.95
C ASP A 242 0.22 19.28 -3.09
N LEU A 243 1.37 19.00 -3.72
CA LEU A 243 2.62 18.77 -2.99
C LEU A 243 3.08 20.00 -2.19
N SER A 244 2.79 21.22 -2.67
CA SER A 244 3.11 22.45 -1.96
C SER A 244 2.39 22.61 -0.61
N LYS A 245 1.28 21.87 -0.42
CA LYS A 245 0.47 21.88 0.81
C LYS A 245 1.03 20.94 1.88
N LEU A 246 2.01 20.10 1.54
CA LEU A 246 2.56 19.06 2.38
C LEU A 246 3.89 19.46 3.02
N GLN A 247 4.11 18.98 4.23
CA GLN A 247 5.36 19.15 4.96
C GLN A 247 5.68 17.91 5.79
N LEU A 248 6.98 17.65 5.96
CA LEU A 248 7.44 16.60 6.89
C LEU A 248 6.96 16.89 8.32
N GLY A 249 6.55 15.85 9.02
CA GLY A 249 6.01 15.94 10.38
C GLY A 249 4.56 16.45 10.46
N GLN A 250 3.91 16.77 9.33
CA GLN A 250 2.53 17.20 9.30
C GLN A 250 1.60 16.11 9.84
N PRO A 251 0.65 16.44 10.75
CA PRO A 251 -0.30 15.46 11.27
C PRO A 251 -1.29 15.05 10.17
N ALA A 252 -1.64 13.78 10.16
CA ALA A 252 -2.60 13.17 9.26
C ALA A 252 -3.66 12.40 10.04
N GLN A 253 -4.92 12.56 9.67
CA GLN A 253 -6.02 11.74 10.17
C GLN A 253 -6.30 10.62 9.17
N ILE A 254 -6.24 9.39 9.64
CA ILE A 254 -6.44 8.20 8.83
C ILE A 254 -7.80 7.61 9.13
N ARG A 255 -8.64 7.52 8.11
CA ARG A 255 -9.96 6.89 8.17
C ARG A 255 -9.95 5.61 7.36
N LEU A 256 -10.49 4.55 7.96
CA LEU A 256 -10.62 3.25 7.34
C LEU A 256 -12.04 3.07 6.81
N THR A 257 -12.18 2.62 5.58
CA THR A 257 -13.50 2.32 5.00
C THR A 257 -14.23 1.23 5.80
N GLY A 258 -13.48 0.25 6.33
CA GLY A 258 -14.06 -0.83 7.14
C GLY A 258 -14.44 -0.45 8.58
N TYR A 259 -13.98 0.71 9.08
CA TYR A 259 -14.22 1.21 10.44
C TYR A 259 -14.43 2.73 10.43
N PRO A 260 -15.56 3.23 9.88
CA PRO A 260 -15.77 4.65 9.62
C PRO A 260 -15.74 5.52 10.89
N ASP A 261 -16.15 4.95 12.03
CA ASP A 261 -16.17 5.66 13.32
C ASP A 261 -14.78 5.75 14.00
N LYS A 262 -13.77 5.08 13.44
CA LYS A 262 -12.43 5.08 13.99
C LYS A 262 -11.51 5.97 13.15
N VAL A 263 -10.95 6.97 13.81
CA VAL A 263 -9.93 7.84 13.23
C VAL A 263 -8.61 7.56 13.92
N LEU A 264 -7.61 7.17 13.14
CA LEU A 264 -6.24 7.02 13.61
C LEU A 264 -5.46 8.28 13.26
N THR A 265 -4.46 8.59 14.05
CA THR A 265 -3.56 9.72 13.80
C THR A 265 -2.19 9.23 13.41
N GLY A 266 -1.62 9.84 12.40
CA GLY A 266 -0.26 9.61 11.95
C GLY A 266 0.43 10.93 11.63
N HIS A 267 1.63 10.86 11.09
CA HIS A 267 2.36 12.03 10.62
C HIS A 267 3.10 11.71 9.32
N VAL A 268 3.27 12.72 8.48
CA VAL A 268 4.05 12.61 7.24
C VAL A 268 5.52 12.38 7.59
N SER A 269 6.03 11.19 7.28
CA SER A 269 7.42 10.80 7.57
C SER A 269 8.34 11.01 6.36
N ASP A 270 7.78 11.01 5.15
CA ASP A 270 8.55 11.18 3.92
C ASP A 270 7.67 11.69 2.77
N ILE A 271 8.26 12.50 1.89
CA ILE A 271 7.65 12.96 0.65
C ILE A 271 8.61 12.56 -0.46
N GLY A 272 8.22 11.57 -1.26
CA GLY A 272 9.05 11.00 -2.31
C GLY A 272 9.52 12.05 -3.32
N PRO A 273 10.81 12.07 -3.65
CA PRO A 273 11.39 13.07 -4.58
C PRO A 273 11.09 12.76 -6.05
N VAL A 274 10.48 11.61 -6.35
CA VAL A 274 10.23 11.13 -7.71
C VAL A 274 8.74 11.09 -7.96
N LEU A 275 8.30 11.73 -9.04
CA LEU A 275 6.94 11.65 -9.54
C LEU A 275 6.78 10.45 -10.45
N ASP A 276 5.65 9.75 -10.32
CA ASP A 276 5.22 8.77 -11.32
C ASP A 276 4.81 9.55 -12.59
N PRO A 277 5.50 9.36 -13.74
CA PRO A 277 5.21 10.13 -14.93
C PRO A 277 3.86 9.81 -15.57
N THR A 278 3.27 8.66 -15.25
CA THR A 278 2.01 8.19 -15.84
C THR A 278 0.81 8.87 -15.19
N ILE A 279 0.83 8.94 -13.87
CA ILE A 279 -0.28 9.48 -13.06
C ILE A 279 0.05 10.83 -12.41
N ARG A 280 1.29 11.31 -12.55
CA ARG A 280 1.80 12.59 -12.01
C ARG A 280 1.58 12.76 -10.52
N THR A 281 1.84 11.71 -9.77
CA THR A 281 1.75 11.71 -8.31
C THR A 281 3.11 11.44 -7.67
N ALA A 282 3.34 12.02 -6.49
CA ALA A 282 4.42 11.63 -5.60
C ALA A 282 3.90 10.67 -4.54
N LYS A 283 4.74 9.73 -4.13
CA LYS A 283 4.47 8.86 -2.99
C LYS A 283 4.75 9.61 -1.70
N VAL A 284 3.71 9.77 -0.89
CA VAL A 284 3.81 10.36 0.46
C VAL A 284 3.62 9.27 1.49
N ARG A 285 4.59 9.14 2.38
CA ARG A 285 4.57 8.16 3.44
C ARG A 285 4.11 8.79 4.74
N ILE A 286 3.08 8.22 5.32
CA ILE A 286 2.54 8.59 6.63
C ILE A 286 2.80 7.44 7.59
N GLU A 287 3.49 7.72 8.68
CA GLU A 287 3.73 6.76 9.74
C GLU A 287 2.57 6.76 10.71
N VAL A 288 2.00 5.58 10.97
CA VAL A 288 0.78 5.42 11.76
C VAL A 288 0.97 4.32 12.80
N PRO A 289 0.83 4.63 14.11
CA PRO A 289 0.75 3.62 15.14
C PRO A 289 -0.46 2.69 14.90
N ASN A 290 -0.23 1.39 14.91
CA ASN A 290 -1.27 0.41 14.63
C ASN A 290 -1.74 -0.29 15.92
N PRO A 291 -2.94 0.00 16.40
CA PRO A 291 -3.53 -0.71 17.56
C PRO A 291 -4.04 -2.12 17.23
N GLY A 292 -3.63 -2.70 16.08
CA GLY A 292 -4.04 -4.02 15.61
C GLY A 292 -5.24 -4.01 14.66
N MET A 293 -5.70 -2.83 14.22
CA MET A 293 -6.82 -2.71 13.27
C MET A 293 -6.35 -2.56 11.82
N LEU A 294 -5.18 -1.98 11.59
CA LEU A 294 -4.63 -1.81 10.26
C LEU A 294 -4.01 -3.12 9.79
N ARG A 295 -4.50 -3.64 8.68
CA ARG A 295 -3.94 -4.80 7.99
C ARG A 295 -3.24 -4.35 6.72
N LEU A 296 -2.16 -5.02 6.37
CA LEU A 296 -1.43 -4.74 5.12
C LEU A 296 -2.36 -4.87 3.92
N GLY A 297 -2.21 -3.97 2.95
CA GLY A 297 -3.05 -3.93 1.76
C GLY A 297 -4.42 -3.24 1.93
N MET A 298 -4.81 -2.82 3.16
CA MET A 298 -6.03 -2.02 3.33
C MET A 298 -5.92 -0.66 2.66
N PHE A 299 -7.00 -0.22 2.02
CA PHE A 299 -7.14 1.16 1.53
C PHE A 299 -7.68 2.04 2.65
N VAL A 300 -7.13 3.23 2.73
CA VAL A 300 -7.48 4.23 3.73
C VAL A 300 -7.57 5.62 3.08
N THR A 301 -8.30 6.52 3.71
CA THR A 301 -8.30 7.93 3.37
C THR A 301 -7.50 8.69 4.42
N ALA A 302 -6.46 9.39 3.98
CA ALA A 302 -5.68 10.28 4.82
C ALA A 302 -6.13 11.72 4.59
N THR A 303 -6.51 12.41 5.66
CA THR A 303 -6.82 13.84 5.68
C THR A 303 -5.65 14.58 6.31
N LEU A 304 -5.02 15.44 5.51
CA LEU A 304 -3.91 16.29 5.91
C LEU A 304 -4.39 17.73 5.99
N ALA A 305 -4.16 18.40 7.11
CA ALA A 305 -4.50 19.80 7.29
C ALA A 305 -3.30 20.67 6.92
N SER A 306 -3.48 21.60 5.97
CA SER A 306 -2.46 22.59 5.61
C SER A 306 -2.11 23.45 6.82
N ARG A 307 -0.88 23.94 6.87
CA ARG A 307 -0.51 24.97 7.88
C ARG A 307 -0.99 26.36 7.52
N THR A 308 -1.26 26.59 6.25
CA THR A 308 -1.78 27.88 5.78
C THR A 308 -3.24 27.94 6.15
N LEU A 309 -3.61 28.98 6.91
CA LEU A 309 -4.99 29.27 7.23
C LEU A 309 -5.59 30.14 6.12
N HIS A 310 -6.74 29.73 5.64
CA HIS A 310 -7.53 30.48 4.70
C HIS A 310 -8.79 31.02 5.39
N GLU A 311 -9.23 32.19 4.94
CA GLU A 311 -10.47 32.79 5.40
C GLU A 311 -11.66 32.19 4.64
N TYR A 312 -12.57 31.57 5.36
CA TYR A 312 -13.78 30.97 4.79
C TYR A 312 -15.02 31.67 5.33
N ALA A 313 -16.05 31.70 4.51
CA ALA A 313 -17.38 32.14 4.95
C ALA A 313 -18.01 31.03 5.82
N LEU A 314 -18.74 31.43 6.85
CA LEU A 314 -19.48 30.55 7.74
C LEU A 314 -20.94 31.01 7.76
N VAL A 315 -21.84 30.11 7.36
CA VAL A 315 -23.28 30.39 7.28
C VAL A 315 -24.07 29.39 8.13
N PRO A 316 -25.31 29.70 8.53
CA PRO A 316 -26.22 28.72 9.10
C PRO A 316 -26.39 27.53 8.12
N SER A 317 -26.44 26.29 8.61
CA SER A 317 -26.64 25.12 7.75
C SER A 317 -27.97 25.19 6.98
N ASP A 318 -28.99 25.82 7.55
CA ASP A 318 -30.31 26.04 6.91
C ASP A 318 -30.26 27.05 5.74
N ALA A 319 -29.15 27.78 5.57
CA ALA A 319 -28.94 28.71 4.46
C ALA A 319 -28.43 27.99 3.17
N ILE A 320 -28.15 26.69 3.23
CA ILE A 320 -27.65 25.92 2.11
C ILE A 320 -28.75 25.01 1.57
N LEU A 321 -28.95 25.09 0.27
CA LEU A 321 -29.83 24.20 -0.47
C LEU A 321 -29.00 23.14 -1.17
N HIS A 322 -29.19 21.88 -0.79
CA HIS A 322 -28.57 20.72 -1.47
C HIS A 322 -29.51 20.27 -2.59
N LEU A 323 -29.12 20.48 -3.82
CA LEU A 323 -29.92 20.09 -5.00
C LEU A 323 -29.04 19.48 -6.09
N HIS A 324 -29.36 18.25 -6.51
CA HIS A 324 -28.69 17.54 -7.61
C HIS A 324 -27.16 17.50 -7.48
N ASP A 325 -26.65 17.05 -6.32
CA ASP A 325 -25.21 16.97 -6.00
C ASP A 325 -24.45 18.32 -5.98
N HIS A 326 -25.17 19.43 -5.98
CA HIS A 326 -24.63 20.79 -5.86
C HIS A 326 -25.21 21.50 -4.65
N ASP A 327 -24.40 22.35 -4.05
CA ASP A 327 -24.79 23.21 -2.93
C ASP A 327 -25.05 24.63 -3.41
N TRP A 328 -26.14 25.22 -2.96
CA TRP A 328 -26.57 26.55 -3.37
C TRP A 328 -26.89 27.42 -2.17
N VAL A 329 -26.57 28.70 -2.29
CA VAL A 329 -27.04 29.75 -1.37
C VAL A 329 -27.75 30.83 -2.14
N PHE A 330 -28.65 31.58 -1.48
CA PHE A 330 -29.34 32.72 -2.07
C PHE A 330 -28.78 34.01 -1.49
N VAL A 331 -28.30 34.89 -2.37
CA VAL A 331 -27.69 36.17 -2.05
C VAL A 331 -28.63 37.29 -2.50
N PRO A 332 -28.90 38.32 -1.70
CA PRO A 332 -29.68 39.46 -2.14
C PRO A 332 -29.11 40.13 -3.38
N ALA A 333 -29.93 40.30 -4.42
CA ALA A 333 -29.57 40.94 -5.69
C ALA A 333 -30.34 42.23 -5.99
N GLY A 334 -31.24 42.64 -5.08
CA GLY A 334 -32.09 43.82 -5.15
C GLY A 334 -33.15 43.80 -4.06
N SER A 335 -34.06 44.77 -4.07
CA SER A 335 -35.07 44.92 -3.02
C SER A 335 -36.08 43.78 -2.91
N LYS A 336 -36.25 42.99 -4.01
CA LYS A 336 -37.19 41.85 -4.08
C LYS A 336 -36.56 40.65 -4.84
N GLN A 337 -35.26 40.64 -5.00
CA GLN A 337 -34.59 39.65 -5.82
C GLN A 337 -33.49 38.97 -5.04
N PHE A 338 -33.43 37.64 -5.17
CA PHE A 338 -32.35 36.81 -4.66
C PHE A 338 -31.67 36.09 -5.83
N LYS A 339 -30.34 36.09 -5.82
CA LYS A 339 -29.53 35.37 -6.80
C LYS A 339 -29.09 34.04 -6.19
N ARG A 340 -29.35 32.95 -6.89
CA ARG A 340 -28.82 31.63 -6.54
C ARG A 340 -27.35 31.54 -6.93
N VAL A 341 -26.49 31.23 -5.98
CA VAL A 341 -25.06 31.13 -6.15
C VAL A 341 -24.64 29.71 -5.76
N GLU A 342 -23.90 29.05 -6.65
CA GLU A 342 -23.32 27.74 -6.35
C GLU A 342 -22.15 27.92 -5.38
N VAL A 343 -22.11 27.06 -4.37
CA VAL A 343 -21.06 27.06 -3.35
C VAL A 343 -20.55 25.66 -3.13
N THR A 344 -19.37 25.57 -2.57
CA THR A 344 -18.82 24.28 -2.09
C THR A 344 -18.89 24.29 -0.56
N ALA A 345 -19.78 23.46 0.01
CA ALA A 345 -19.86 23.32 1.45
C ALA A 345 -18.68 22.52 2.00
N GLY A 346 -18.17 22.94 3.16
CA GLY A 346 -17.09 22.28 3.88
C GLY A 346 -17.59 21.57 5.13
N ASP A 347 -16.86 21.69 6.25
CA ASP A 347 -17.24 21.05 7.50
C ASP A 347 -18.45 21.72 8.17
N THR A 348 -19.28 20.89 8.81
CA THR A 348 -20.30 21.37 9.74
C THR A 348 -19.67 21.63 11.10
N LEU A 349 -19.89 22.82 11.63
CA LEU A 349 -19.33 23.27 12.91
C LEU A 349 -20.41 23.29 14.01
N PRO A 350 -20.03 23.26 15.30
CA PRO A 350 -20.97 23.38 16.39
C PRO A 350 -21.86 24.65 16.26
N GLY A 351 -23.14 24.54 16.62
CA GLY A 351 -24.10 25.67 16.53
C GLY A 351 -24.83 25.75 15.20
N ASN A 352 -24.96 24.64 14.48
CA ASN A 352 -25.68 24.56 13.19
C ASN A 352 -25.09 25.52 12.14
N LYS A 353 -23.78 25.62 12.09
CA LYS A 353 -23.05 26.46 11.14
C LYS A 353 -22.25 25.58 10.15
N GLN A 354 -22.25 26.01 8.89
CA GLN A 354 -21.57 25.34 7.79
C GLN A 354 -20.48 26.22 7.19
N GLN A 355 -19.29 25.70 7.06
CA GLN A 355 -18.19 26.35 6.37
C GLN A 355 -18.45 26.32 4.86
N ILE A 356 -18.14 27.40 4.16
CA ILE A 356 -18.16 27.47 2.70
C ILE A 356 -16.75 27.61 2.19
N LEU A 357 -16.32 26.60 1.44
CA LEU A 357 -14.96 26.52 0.88
C LEU A 357 -14.78 27.41 -0.35
N SER A 358 -15.84 27.58 -1.16
CA SER A 358 -15.81 28.44 -2.35
C SER A 358 -17.22 28.94 -2.73
N GLY A 359 -17.28 30.02 -3.50
CA GLY A 359 -18.54 30.57 -4.03
C GLY A 359 -19.15 31.68 -3.18
N LEU A 360 -18.72 31.89 -1.92
CA LEU A 360 -19.21 32.94 -1.04
C LEU A 360 -18.05 33.61 -0.30
N ALA A 361 -18.04 34.92 -0.26
CA ALA A 361 -17.03 35.66 0.50
C ALA A 361 -17.49 35.89 1.96
N PRO A 362 -16.56 35.92 2.94
CA PRO A 362 -16.88 36.38 4.30
C PRO A 362 -17.55 37.76 4.31
N GLY A 363 -18.53 37.92 5.17
CA GLY A 363 -19.32 39.16 5.27
C GLY A 363 -20.41 39.33 4.21
N GLN A 364 -20.50 38.48 3.21
CA GLN A 364 -21.55 38.51 2.20
C GLN A 364 -22.89 38.06 2.81
N GLN A 365 -23.98 38.76 2.45
CA GLN A 365 -25.31 38.43 2.95
C GLN A 365 -25.90 37.23 2.24
N VAL A 366 -26.52 36.33 2.98
CA VAL A 366 -27.23 35.14 2.48
C VAL A 366 -28.58 35.00 3.18
N VAL A 367 -29.54 34.36 2.53
CA VAL A 367 -30.84 34.01 3.13
C VAL A 367 -30.61 32.98 4.23
N ALA A 368 -31.10 33.24 5.44
CA ALA A 368 -30.85 32.42 6.61
C ALA A 368 -31.50 31.01 6.56
N ASN A 369 -32.67 30.92 5.88
CA ASN A 369 -33.40 29.67 5.69
C ASN A 369 -33.89 29.55 4.25
N VAL A 370 -33.19 28.73 3.52
CA VAL A 370 -33.39 28.51 2.08
C VAL A 370 -34.64 27.66 1.78
N LEU A 371 -34.99 26.71 2.65
CA LEU A 371 -36.17 25.86 2.42
C LEU A 371 -37.47 26.64 2.39
N GLN A 372 -37.59 27.74 3.15
CA GLN A 372 -38.74 28.60 3.09
C GLN A 372 -38.88 29.33 1.73
N LEU A 373 -37.75 29.70 1.14
CA LEU A 373 -37.70 30.34 -0.18
C LEU A 373 -38.03 29.35 -1.29
N GLU A 374 -37.47 28.12 -1.25
CA GLU A 374 -37.70 27.09 -2.26
C GLU A 374 -39.16 26.60 -2.30
N ASN A 375 -39.77 26.38 -1.13
CA ASN A 375 -41.18 25.99 -1.05
C ASN A 375 -42.16 27.04 -1.65
N GLN A 376 -41.82 28.33 -1.65
CA GLN A 376 -42.63 29.35 -2.31
C GLN A 376 -42.42 29.37 -3.83
N LEU A 377 -41.27 28.92 -4.31
CA LEU A 377 -40.98 28.85 -5.74
C LEU A 377 -41.67 27.65 -6.42
N GLU A 378 -41.84 26.55 -5.72
CA GLU A 378 -42.55 25.38 -6.23
C GLU A 378 -44.08 25.56 -6.25
N THR A 379 -44.60 26.55 -5.54
CA THR A 379 -46.07 26.84 -5.45
C THR A 379 -46.54 27.91 -6.41
N GLN A 380 -45.66 28.54 -7.18
CA GLN A 380 -45.99 29.49 -8.27
C GLN A 380 -45.78 28.83 -9.66
#